data_416f75199234d674cef0f79fc9927568
#
_entry.id   416f75199234d674cef0f79fc9927568
#
_cell.length_a   1.000
_cell.length_b   1.000
_cell.length_c   1.000
_cell.angle_alpha   90.00
_cell.angle_beta   90.00
_cell.angle_gamma   90.00
#
_symmetry.space_group_name_H-M   'P 1'
#
loop_
_entity.id
_entity.type
_entity.pdbx_description
1 polymer ?
#
loop_
_entity_poly.entity_id
_entity_poly.type
_entity_poly.pdbx_seq_one_letter_code
_entity_poly.pdbx_strand_id
1 'polypeptide(L)'
;MQTVTDVVAVAAGLGIVAVVVGGTYVLSAHGGLEYRCIVDGPYPAFTRVSDDLSGLAGRFALWPLGRECVWPSAAGDGAVTAHGDAWGPTVMAGAGLVLVLFGVVDAIVARVTTRRR
;
A
#
# COMPACT_ATOMS: atom_id res chain seq x y z
N MET A 1 4.82 32.14 9.24
CA MET A 1 3.81 31.22 9.79
C MET A 1 3.33 30.19 8.78
N GLN A 2 2.99 30.59 7.57
CA GLN A 2 2.57 29.66 6.53
C GLN A 2 3.63 28.61 6.20
N THR A 3 4.90 28.99 6.15
CA THR A 3 6.03 28.09 5.91
C THR A 3 6.11 26.99 6.97
N VAL A 4 5.88 27.29 8.24
CA VAL A 4 5.89 26.31 9.33
C VAL A 4 4.73 25.33 9.15
N THR A 5 3.54 25.83 8.81
CA THR A 5 2.37 24.99 8.55
C THR A 5 2.61 24.04 7.38
N ASP A 6 3.22 24.53 6.30
CA ASP A 6 3.55 23.73 5.13
C ASP A 6 4.55 22.64 5.46
N VAL A 7 5.61 22.97 6.21
CA VAL A 7 6.62 22.01 6.64
C VAL A 7 6.00 20.95 7.54
N VAL A 8 5.15 21.35 8.48
CA VAL A 8 4.44 20.42 9.37
C VAL A 8 3.53 19.50 8.57
N ALA A 9 2.78 20.03 7.61
CA ALA A 9 1.88 19.25 6.77
C ALA A 9 2.65 18.20 5.95
N VAL A 10 3.74 18.62 5.31
CA VAL A 10 4.59 17.70 4.51
C VAL A 10 5.23 16.65 5.42
N ALA A 11 5.81 17.04 6.54
CA ALA A 11 6.44 16.12 7.48
C ALA A 11 5.44 15.13 8.05
N ALA A 12 4.25 15.60 8.47
CA ALA A 12 3.20 14.72 8.98
C ALA A 12 2.71 13.74 7.91
N GLY A 13 2.49 14.21 6.69
CA GLY A 13 2.07 13.38 5.56
C GLY A 13 3.08 12.31 5.23
N LEU A 14 4.36 12.67 5.14
CA LEU A 14 5.45 11.72 4.90
C LEU A 14 5.55 10.70 6.03
N GLY A 15 5.42 11.13 7.27
CA GLY A 15 5.43 10.24 8.44
C GLY A 15 4.29 9.23 8.39
N ILE A 16 3.08 9.67 8.06
CA ILE A 16 1.91 8.81 7.93
C ILE A 16 2.14 7.77 6.83
N VAL A 17 2.57 8.21 5.65
CA VAL A 17 2.85 7.30 4.52
C VAL A 17 3.92 6.29 4.90
N ALA A 18 5.03 6.74 5.49
CA ALA A 18 6.14 5.87 5.88
C ALA A 18 5.70 4.82 6.91
N VAL A 19 4.97 5.22 7.95
CA VAL A 19 4.50 4.31 9.00
C VAL A 19 3.47 3.33 8.46
N VAL A 20 2.50 3.80 7.68
CA VAL A 20 1.43 2.95 7.16
C VAL A 20 1.97 1.97 6.12
N VAL A 21 2.74 2.44 5.14
CA VAL A 21 3.30 1.58 4.08
C VAL A 21 4.33 0.63 4.66
N GLY A 22 5.27 1.13 5.47
CA GLY A 22 6.30 0.33 6.10
C GLY A 22 5.71 -0.70 7.07
N GLY A 23 4.77 -0.29 7.90
CA GLY A 23 4.07 -1.17 8.84
C GLY A 23 3.29 -2.26 8.12
N THR A 24 2.54 -1.90 7.09
CA THR A 24 1.77 -2.86 6.28
C THR A 24 2.71 -3.86 5.60
N TYR A 25 3.83 -3.37 5.06
CA TYR A 25 4.84 -4.25 4.45
C TYR A 25 5.40 -5.23 5.46
N VAL A 26 5.82 -4.76 6.64
CA VAL A 26 6.40 -5.64 7.68
C VAL A 26 5.39 -6.69 8.11
N LEU A 27 4.14 -6.30 8.37
CA LEU A 27 3.10 -7.24 8.79
C LEU A 27 2.74 -8.22 7.68
N SER A 28 2.75 -7.76 6.41
CA SER A 28 2.40 -8.61 5.27
C SER A 28 3.53 -9.57 4.89
N ALA A 29 4.78 -9.15 5.07
CA ALA A 29 5.95 -9.89 4.60
C ALA A 29 6.69 -10.65 5.71
N HIS A 30 6.28 -10.53 6.96
CA HIS A 30 6.94 -11.16 8.09
C HIS A 30 6.97 -12.68 7.93
N GLY A 31 8.16 -13.26 7.86
CA GLY A 31 8.34 -14.68 7.61
C GLY A 31 8.26 -15.09 6.15
N GLY A 32 8.13 -14.13 5.23
CA GLY A 32 8.02 -14.34 3.79
C GLY A 32 6.61 -14.16 3.27
N LEU A 33 6.46 -13.52 2.12
CA LEU A 33 5.16 -13.23 1.50
C LEU A 33 4.42 -14.54 1.15
N GLU A 34 5.12 -15.51 0.60
CA GLU A 34 4.53 -16.80 0.24
C GLU A 34 4.01 -17.56 1.47
N TYR A 35 4.80 -17.58 2.53
CA TYR A 35 4.39 -18.19 3.79
C TYR A 35 3.15 -17.51 4.35
N ARG A 36 3.11 -16.19 4.33
CA ARG A 36 1.95 -15.44 4.80
C ARG A 36 0.71 -15.67 3.93
N CYS A 37 0.87 -15.88 2.65
CA CYS A 37 -0.24 -16.26 1.78
C CYS A 37 -0.88 -17.58 2.25
N ILE A 38 -0.07 -18.56 2.64
CA ILE A 38 -0.56 -19.85 3.11
C ILE A 38 -1.30 -19.70 4.45
N VAL A 39 -0.74 -18.93 5.38
CA VAL A 39 -1.24 -18.82 6.76
C VAL A 39 -2.43 -17.86 6.86
N ASP A 40 -2.29 -16.67 6.29
CA ASP A 40 -3.25 -15.57 6.49
C ASP A 40 -4.04 -15.20 5.22
N GLY A 41 -3.70 -15.77 4.08
CA GLY A 41 -4.32 -15.39 2.80
C GLY A 41 -3.80 -14.07 2.26
N PRO A 42 -4.52 -13.43 1.36
CA PRO A 42 -5.91 -13.68 0.95
C PRO A 42 -6.09 -14.95 0.11
N TYR A 43 -7.20 -15.65 0.35
CA TYR A 43 -7.54 -16.86 -0.40
C TYR A 43 -8.55 -16.53 -1.51
N PRO A 44 -8.49 -17.22 -2.66
CA PRO A 44 -9.50 -17.00 -3.70
C PRO A 44 -10.88 -17.48 -3.24
N ALA A 45 -11.89 -16.61 -3.41
CA ALA A 45 -13.21 -16.84 -2.85
C ALA A 45 -14.04 -17.92 -3.57
N PHE A 46 -13.87 -18.06 -4.89
CA PHE A 46 -14.75 -18.89 -5.71
C PHE A 46 -14.02 -19.91 -6.58
N THR A 47 -12.73 -20.09 -6.39
CA THR A 47 -11.90 -20.97 -7.21
C THR A 47 -11.20 -22.00 -6.34
N ARG A 48 -11.19 -23.26 -6.78
CA ARG A 48 -10.40 -24.28 -6.09
C ARG A 48 -8.93 -24.04 -6.33
N VAL A 49 -8.18 -24.03 -5.26
CA VAL A 49 -6.73 -23.95 -5.28
C VAL A 49 -6.16 -25.36 -5.42
N SER A 50 -5.10 -25.52 -6.21
CA SER A 50 -4.39 -26.78 -6.35
C SER A 50 -3.78 -27.20 -5.01
N ASP A 51 -3.75 -28.51 -4.74
CA ASP A 51 -3.05 -29.07 -3.57
C ASP A 51 -1.54 -28.88 -3.69
N ASP A 52 -1.03 -28.77 -4.92
CA ASP A 52 0.37 -28.45 -5.19
C ASP A 52 0.55 -26.94 -5.22
N LEU A 53 1.19 -26.41 -4.18
CA LEU A 53 1.45 -24.98 -4.02
C LEU A 53 2.77 -24.51 -4.61
N SER A 54 3.42 -25.33 -5.46
CA SER A 54 4.72 -24.99 -6.04
C SER A 54 4.67 -23.71 -6.89
N GLY A 55 3.49 -23.36 -7.44
CA GLY A 55 3.29 -22.15 -8.22
C GLY A 55 2.80 -20.95 -7.42
N LEU A 56 2.68 -21.08 -6.09
CA LEU A 56 2.24 -19.99 -5.23
C LEU A 56 3.27 -18.85 -5.22
N ALA A 57 2.82 -17.64 -5.45
CA ALA A 57 3.64 -16.45 -5.40
C ALA A 57 2.97 -15.37 -4.53
N GLY A 58 3.79 -14.67 -3.74
CA GLY A 58 3.33 -13.56 -2.94
C GLY A 58 3.99 -12.27 -3.38
N ARG A 59 3.23 -11.18 -3.45
CA ARG A 59 3.73 -9.85 -3.77
C ARG A 59 3.16 -8.83 -2.81
N PHE A 60 3.88 -7.74 -2.66
CA PHE A 60 3.36 -6.59 -1.93
C PHE A 60 2.75 -5.61 -2.93
N ALA A 61 1.48 -5.34 -2.80
CA ALA A 61 0.75 -4.43 -3.68
C ALA A 61 0.64 -3.05 -3.04
N LEU A 62 0.73 -2.00 -3.86
CA LEU A 62 0.54 -0.62 -3.41
C LEU A 62 -0.91 -0.17 -3.49
N TRP A 63 -1.73 -0.83 -4.31
CA TRP A 63 -3.14 -0.47 -4.48
C TRP A 63 -3.99 -1.69 -4.81
N PRO A 64 -4.85 -2.15 -3.90
CA PRO A 64 -4.90 -1.75 -2.48
C PRO A 64 -3.63 -2.14 -1.76
N LEU A 65 -3.28 -1.37 -0.73
CA LEU A 65 -2.05 -1.60 0.01
C LEU A 65 -2.13 -2.93 0.76
N GLY A 66 -1.13 -3.78 0.59
CA GLY A 66 -1.09 -5.05 1.30
C GLY A 66 -0.54 -6.19 0.46
N ARG A 67 -0.83 -7.40 0.91
CA ARG A 67 -0.32 -8.62 0.27
C ARG A 67 -1.26 -9.06 -0.86
N GLU A 68 -0.65 -9.39 -1.97
CA GLU A 68 -1.31 -10.01 -3.13
C GLU A 68 -0.78 -11.41 -3.28
N CYS A 69 -1.67 -12.40 -3.32
CA CYS A 69 -1.31 -13.81 -3.42
C CYS A 69 -1.78 -14.36 -4.76
N VAL A 70 -0.85 -15.00 -5.49
CA VAL A 70 -1.14 -15.68 -6.75
C VAL A 70 -1.18 -17.18 -6.46
N TRP A 71 -2.36 -17.78 -6.58
CA TRP A 71 -2.58 -19.17 -6.24
C TRP A 71 -2.64 -20.03 -7.51
N PRO A 72 -1.98 -21.22 -7.52
CA PRO A 72 -2.14 -22.14 -8.64
C PRO A 72 -3.58 -22.68 -8.67
N SER A 73 -4.18 -22.71 -9.87
CA SER A 73 -5.54 -23.18 -10.05
C SER A 73 -5.57 -24.73 -10.08
N ALA A 74 -6.58 -25.33 -9.43
CA ALA A 74 -6.79 -26.77 -9.48
C ALA A 74 -7.16 -27.27 -10.88
N ALA A 75 -7.68 -26.41 -11.74
CA ALA A 75 -8.00 -26.74 -13.14
C ALA A 75 -6.77 -26.85 -14.03
N GLY A 76 -5.59 -26.48 -13.54
CA GLY A 76 -4.34 -26.55 -14.30
C GLY A 76 -4.14 -25.43 -15.32
N ASP A 77 -5.13 -24.56 -15.46
CA ASP A 77 -5.17 -23.51 -16.51
C ASP A 77 -4.81 -22.14 -15.91
N GLY A 78 -3.57 -21.99 -15.42
CA GLY A 78 -3.08 -20.71 -14.96
C GLY A 78 -3.19 -20.51 -13.45
N ALA A 79 -3.27 -19.26 -13.03
CA ALA A 79 -3.23 -18.87 -11.65
C ALA A 79 -4.35 -17.87 -11.31
N VAL A 80 -4.79 -17.89 -10.07
CA VAL A 80 -5.80 -16.97 -9.55
C VAL A 80 -5.12 -15.98 -8.62
N THR A 81 -5.30 -14.70 -8.87
CA THR A 81 -4.77 -13.64 -8.03
C THR A 81 -5.80 -13.23 -7.01
N ALA A 82 -5.43 -13.27 -5.73
CA ALA A 82 -6.26 -12.79 -4.65
C ALA A 82 -5.64 -11.56 -4.00
N HIS A 83 -6.43 -10.50 -3.84
CA HIS A 83 -6.01 -9.26 -3.21
C HIS A 83 -6.55 -9.17 -1.79
N GLY A 84 -5.75 -8.64 -0.88
CA GLY A 84 -6.20 -8.37 0.48
C GLY A 84 -7.17 -7.18 0.53
N ASP A 85 -8.07 -7.20 1.51
CA ASP A 85 -9.05 -6.14 1.73
C ASP A 85 -8.50 -5.02 2.64
N ALA A 86 -7.22 -4.69 2.47
CA ALA A 86 -6.56 -3.71 3.33
C ALA A 86 -6.83 -2.27 2.88
N TRP A 87 -8.12 -1.92 2.77
CA TRP A 87 -8.52 -0.57 2.36
C TRP A 87 -8.26 0.47 3.44
N GLY A 88 -8.32 0.09 4.74
CA GLY A 88 -7.99 1.00 5.84
C GLY A 88 -6.60 1.60 5.71
N PRO A 89 -5.54 0.77 5.67
CA PRO A 89 -4.18 1.28 5.42
C PRO A 89 -4.03 2.03 4.10
N THR A 90 -4.72 1.58 3.04
CA THR A 90 -4.69 2.25 1.73
C THR A 90 -5.25 3.68 1.83
N VAL A 91 -6.39 3.85 2.49
CA VAL A 91 -7.01 5.16 2.68
C VAL A 91 -6.11 6.05 3.55
N MET A 92 -5.51 5.50 4.61
CA MET A 92 -4.62 6.26 5.49
C MET A 92 -3.36 6.72 4.76
N ALA A 93 -2.76 5.87 3.95
CA ALA A 93 -1.60 6.24 3.14
C ALA A 93 -1.98 7.30 2.10
N GLY A 94 -3.16 7.16 1.49
CA GLY A 94 -3.70 8.16 0.56
C GLY A 94 -3.91 9.52 1.22
N ALA A 95 -4.44 9.54 2.43
CA ALA A 95 -4.63 10.77 3.19
C ALA A 95 -3.29 11.45 3.51
N GLY A 96 -2.29 10.66 3.91
CA GLY A 96 -0.94 11.17 4.13
C GLY A 96 -0.33 11.78 2.87
N LEU A 97 -0.51 11.13 1.73
CA LEU A 97 -0.05 11.62 0.44
C LEU A 97 -0.75 12.94 0.05
N VAL A 98 -2.05 13.05 0.29
CA VAL A 98 -2.82 14.29 0.06
C VAL A 98 -2.26 15.42 0.91
N LEU A 99 -1.93 15.18 2.18
CA LEU A 99 -1.29 16.18 3.04
C LEU A 99 0.04 16.67 2.49
N VAL A 100 0.87 15.75 1.98
CA VAL A 100 2.15 16.11 1.36
C VAL A 100 1.91 17.00 0.14
N LEU A 101 1.00 16.61 -0.75
CA LEU A 101 0.68 17.36 -1.94
C LEU A 101 0.13 18.75 -1.61
N PHE A 102 -0.76 18.83 -0.64
CA PHE A 102 -1.33 20.10 -0.17
C PHE A 102 -0.22 21.03 0.34
N GLY A 103 0.66 20.54 1.20
CA GLY A 103 1.76 21.34 1.73
C GLY A 103 2.72 21.82 0.66
N VAL A 104 3.06 20.95 -0.31
CA VAL A 104 3.95 21.29 -1.43
C VAL A 104 3.31 22.35 -2.33
N VAL A 105 2.05 22.15 -2.73
CA VAL A 105 1.34 23.08 -3.60
C VAL A 105 1.21 24.46 -2.92
N ASP A 106 0.83 24.46 -1.64
CA ASP A 106 0.70 25.71 -0.89
C ASP A 106 2.04 26.45 -0.79
N ALA A 107 3.13 25.74 -0.55
CA ALA A 107 4.47 26.34 -0.52
C ALA A 107 4.88 26.92 -1.87
N ILE A 108 4.57 26.23 -2.97
CA ILE A 108 4.87 26.71 -4.33
C ILE A 108 4.07 27.97 -4.63
N VAL A 109 2.78 27.95 -4.33
CA VAL A 109 1.89 29.13 -4.55
C VAL A 109 2.39 30.32 -3.74
N ALA A 110 2.75 30.12 -2.48
CA ALA A 110 3.29 31.19 -1.62
C ALA A 110 4.57 31.79 -2.20
N ARG A 111 5.47 30.97 -2.71
CA ARG A 111 6.73 31.44 -3.33
C ARG A 111 6.48 32.24 -4.60
N VAL A 112 5.59 31.74 -5.46
CA VAL A 112 5.25 32.44 -6.71
C VAL A 112 4.60 33.79 -6.40
N THR A 113 3.69 33.84 -5.45
CA THR A 113 3.02 35.09 -5.04
C THR A 113 4.01 36.09 -4.47
N THR A 114 4.95 35.65 -3.64
CA THR A 114 6.00 36.50 -3.07
C THR A 114 6.91 37.08 -4.15
N ARG A 115 7.27 36.28 -5.16
CA ARG A 115 8.14 36.75 -6.27
C ARG A 115 7.47 37.80 -7.15
N ARG A 116 6.15 37.78 -7.24
CA ARG A 116 5.38 38.76 -8.03
C ARG A 116 5.21 40.12 -7.34
N ARG A 117 5.47 40.21 -6.07
CA ARG A 117 5.48 41.45 -5.30
C ARG A 117 6.89 42.04 -5.31
#